data_c578703258f4d03de8f0eacc82d93752
#
_entry.id   c578703258f4d03de8f0eacc82d93752
#
_cell.length_a   1.000
_cell.length_b   1.000
_cell.length_c   1.000
_cell.angle_alpha   90.00
_cell.angle_beta   90.00
_cell.angle_gamma   90.00
#
_symmetry.space_group_name_H-M   'P 1'
#
loop_
_entity.id
_entity.type
_entity.pdbx_description
1 polymer ?
#
loop_
_entity_poly.entity_id
_entity_poly.type
_entity_poly.pdbx_seq_one_letter_code
_entity_poly.pdbx_strand_id
1 'polypeptide(L)'
;MSKSKIRTSARFLTDRMAYELDLTPRQYDDFYEINYDFLYEANLVMDDVMRGYRDAIYYYYELLDRRNEDASYVLNYYQYSRFMDADYFYRPIFNAGGRWNLRIYVTYSNHKFYYYDAPRHYKTYRGEHGRRYYSKGYYSGRYKKQDRYTGRMRISGSRDFGRSLKNDFGVNVRDRGRDNR
;
A
#
# COMPACT_ATOMS: atom_id res chain seq x y z
N MET A 1 9.35 -5.29 10.12
CA MET A 1 10.51 -5.22 9.16
C MET A 1 11.50 -4.14 9.59
N SER A 2 12.80 -4.28 9.22
CA SER A 2 13.78 -3.18 9.35
C SER A 2 13.49 -2.07 8.33
N LYS A 3 13.99 -0.85 8.59
CA LYS A 3 13.87 0.28 7.65
C LYS A 3 14.47 -0.04 6.27
N SER A 4 15.60 -0.77 6.25
CA SER A 4 16.23 -1.21 5.01
C SER A 4 15.32 -2.16 4.21
N LYS A 5 14.67 -3.11 4.88
CA LYS A 5 13.72 -4.03 4.25
C LYS A 5 12.49 -3.29 3.73
N ILE A 6 11.97 -2.30 4.45
CA ILE A 6 10.85 -1.45 3.99
C ILE A 6 11.22 -0.74 2.69
N ARG A 7 12.43 -0.11 2.62
CA ARG A 7 12.91 0.55 1.40
C ARG A 7 13.01 -0.40 0.22
N THR A 8 13.63 -1.56 0.43
CA THR A 8 13.79 -2.58 -0.61
C THR A 8 12.42 -3.08 -1.09
N SER A 9 11.50 -3.32 -0.16
CA SER A 9 10.14 -3.77 -0.48
C SER A 9 9.33 -2.71 -1.23
N ALA A 10 9.42 -1.45 -0.80
CA ALA A 10 8.77 -0.34 -1.50
C ALA A 10 9.31 -0.18 -2.92
N ARG A 11 10.65 -0.25 -3.10
CA ARG A 11 11.26 -0.20 -4.42
C ARG A 11 10.81 -1.36 -5.30
N PHE A 12 10.83 -2.59 -4.77
CA PHE A 12 10.46 -3.78 -5.54
C PHE A 12 9.00 -3.71 -6.01
N LEU A 13 8.08 -3.32 -5.12
CA LEU A 13 6.67 -3.13 -5.46
C LEU A 13 6.50 -2.04 -6.53
N THR A 14 7.16 -0.89 -6.36
CA THR A 14 7.07 0.24 -7.29
C THR A 14 7.67 -0.07 -8.65
N ASP A 15 8.78 -0.80 -8.70
CA ASP A 15 9.41 -1.22 -9.96
C ASP A 15 8.48 -2.09 -10.81
N ARG A 16 7.75 -3.02 -10.19
CA ARG A 16 6.76 -3.86 -10.88
C ARG A 16 5.53 -3.05 -11.31
N MET A 17 5.09 -2.12 -10.46
CA MET A 17 4.02 -1.18 -10.84
C MET A 17 4.43 -0.33 -12.04
N ALA A 18 5.66 0.20 -12.06
CA ALA A 18 6.17 1.00 -13.16
C ALA A 18 6.19 0.22 -14.48
N TYR A 19 6.60 -1.03 -14.43
CA TYR A 19 6.63 -1.92 -15.60
C TYR A 19 5.22 -2.25 -16.11
N GLU A 20 4.32 -2.68 -15.24
CA GLU A 20 2.98 -3.14 -15.64
C GLU A 20 2.02 -1.99 -15.98
N LEU A 21 2.18 -0.83 -15.34
CA LEU A 21 1.28 0.32 -15.52
C LEU A 21 1.86 1.39 -16.46
N ASP A 22 3.04 1.18 -17.03
CA ASP A 22 3.74 2.13 -17.89
C ASP A 22 3.90 3.51 -17.20
N LEU A 23 4.42 3.52 -15.97
CA LEU A 23 4.60 4.75 -15.21
C LEU A 23 5.66 5.64 -15.84
N THR A 24 5.38 6.94 -15.89
CA THR A 24 6.40 7.94 -16.22
C THR A 24 7.46 7.98 -15.10
N PRO A 25 8.68 8.51 -15.36
CA PRO A 25 9.71 8.66 -14.32
C PRO A 25 9.22 9.43 -13.09
N ARG A 26 8.41 10.47 -13.29
CA ARG A 26 7.82 11.24 -12.18
C ARG A 26 6.83 10.42 -11.37
N GLN A 27 5.96 9.65 -12.04
CA GLN A 27 5.03 8.75 -11.36
C GLN A 27 5.79 7.67 -10.60
N TYR A 28 6.86 7.13 -11.15
CA TYR A 28 7.71 6.13 -10.51
C TYR A 28 8.32 6.64 -9.19
N ASP A 29 8.87 7.85 -9.19
CA ASP A 29 9.43 8.48 -8.00
C ASP A 29 8.35 8.71 -6.94
N ASP A 30 7.20 9.32 -7.30
CA ASP A 30 6.10 9.59 -6.39
C ASP A 30 5.49 8.27 -5.83
N PHE A 31 5.36 7.23 -6.66
CA PHE A 31 4.88 5.91 -6.19
C PHE A 31 5.81 5.22 -5.21
N TYR A 32 7.12 5.39 -5.37
CA TYR A 32 8.06 4.89 -4.39
C TYR A 32 7.81 5.51 -3.01
N GLU A 33 7.61 6.82 -2.95
CA GLU A 33 7.31 7.53 -1.72
C GLU A 33 5.99 7.05 -1.09
N ILE A 34 4.91 6.95 -1.90
CA ILE A 34 3.61 6.44 -1.48
C ILE A 34 3.73 5.02 -0.90
N ASN A 35 4.41 4.12 -1.58
CA ASN A 35 4.60 2.75 -1.12
C ASN A 35 5.49 2.68 0.13
N TYR A 36 6.54 3.51 0.22
CA TYR A 36 7.38 3.57 1.40
C TYR A 36 6.60 4.01 2.64
N ASP A 37 5.83 5.09 2.54
CA ASP A 37 5.02 5.61 3.64
C ASP A 37 3.99 4.59 4.11
N PHE A 38 3.27 3.98 3.17
CA PHE A 38 2.32 2.93 3.48
C PHE A 38 2.96 1.74 4.20
N LEU A 39 4.05 1.21 3.68
CA LEU A 39 4.72 0.04 4.28
C LEU A 39 5.35 0.38 5.63
N TYR A 40 5.86 1.61 5.79
CA TYR A 40 6.41 2.05 7.06
C TYR A 40 5.33 2.11 8.15
N GLU A 41 4.19 2.73 7.87
CA GLU A 41 3.08 2.83 8.82
C GLU A 41 2.40 1.47 9.06
N ALA A 42 2.17 0.69 8.01
CA ALA A 42 1.60 -0.64 8.13
C ALA A 42 2.48 -1.55 9.01
N ASN A 43 3.81 -1.48 8.87
CA ASN A 43 4.73 -2.29 9.69
C ASN A 43 4.56 -2.06 11.21
N LEU A 44 4.04 -0.91 11.63
CA LEU A 44 3.84 -0.62 13.05
C LEU A 44 2.65 -1.38 13.66
N VAL A 45 1.69 -1.79 12.82
CA VAL A 45 0.43 -2.38 13.30
C VAL A 45 0.19 -3.81 12.83
N MET A 46 0.98 -4.32 11.88
CA MET A 46 0.71 -5.62 11.25
C MET A 46 0.71 -6.81 12.20
N ASP A 47 1.52 -6.80 13.26
CA ASP A 47 1.51 -7.88 14.25
C ASP A 47 0.15 -7.93 14.99
N ASP A 48 -0.43 -6.79 15.28
CA ASP A 48 -1.75 -6.67 15.90
C ASP A 48 -2.89 -6.99 14.91
N VAL A 49 -2.74 -6.63 13.65
CA VAL A 49 -3.65 -7.05 12.56
C VAL A 49 -3.68 -8.58 12.46
N MET A 50 -2.51 -9.21 12.46
CA MET A 50 -2.38 -10.68 12.39
C MET A 50 -2.99 -11.40 13.61
N ARG A 51 -3.07 -10.71 14.75
CA ARG A 51 -3.76 -11.18 15.95
C ARG A 51 -5.27 -10.93 15.94
N GLY A 52 -5.78 -10.21 14.93
CA GLY A 52 -7.20 -9.90 14.76
C GLY A 52 -7.69 -8.70 15.58
N TYR A 53 -6.82 -7.88 16.14
CA TYR A 53 -7.26 -6.74 16.95
C TYR A 53 -7.96 -5.67 16.12
N ARG A 54 -9.19 -5.33 16.54
CA ARG A 54 -10.11 -4.42 15.85
C ARG A 54 -9.44 -3.11 15.43
N ASP A 55 -8.85 -2.40 16.38
CA ASP A 55 -8.28 -1.07 16.15
C ASP A 55 -7.15 -1.10 15.13
N ALA A 56 -6.27 -2.12 15.19
CA ALA A 56 -5.19 -2.30 14.25
C ALA A 56 -5.69 -2.62 12.84
N ILE A 57 -6.74 -3.45 12.75
CA ILE A 57 -7.37 -3.82 11.46
C ILE A 57 -7.99 -2.59 10.80
N TYR A 58 -8.78 -1.79 11.56
CA TYR A 58 -9.39 -0.56 11.02
C TYR A 58 -8.30 0.43 10.58
N TYR A 59 -7.28 0.62 11.38
CA TYR A 59 -6.16 1.50 11.04
C TYR A 59 -5.42 1.05 9.78
N TYR A 60 -5.14 -0.26 9.65
CA TYR A 60 -4.50 -0.80 8.45
C TYR A 60 -5.33 -0.53 7.18
N TYR A 61 -6.63 -0.79 7.20
CA TYR A 61 -7.47 -0.54 6.03
C TYR A 61 -7.65 0.95 5.74
N GLU A 62 -7.61 1.79 6.74
CA GLU A 62 -7.55 3.25 6.54
C GLU A 62 -6.24 3.69 5.88
N LEU A 63 -5.10 3.12 6.28
CA LEU A 63 -3.81 3.34 5.61
C LEU A 63 -3.86 2.88 4.14
N LEU A 64 -4.44 1.72 3.90
CA LEU A 64 -4.60 1.18 2.55
C LEU A 64 -5.49 2.08 1.67
N ASP A 65 -6.62 2.55 2.20
CA ASP A 65 -7.50 3.48 1.50
C ASP A 65 -6.80 4.80 1.17
N ARG A 66 -6.05 5.37 2.12
CA ARG A 66 -5.25 6.58 1.91
C ARG A 66 -4.18 6.40 0.82
N ARG A 67 -3.47 5.26 0.85
CA ARG A 67 -2.51 4.91 -0.20
C ARG A 67 -3.18 4.83 -1.57
N ASN A 68 -4.31 4.14 -1.66
CA ASN A 68 -5.03 3.97 -2.92
C ASN A 68 -5.65 5.29 -3.42
N GLU A 69 -6.03 6.18 -2.51
CA GLU A 69 -6.45 7.53 -2.85
C GLU A 69 -5.27 8.36 -3.41
N ASP A 70 -4.09 8.29 -2.79
CA ASP A 70 -2.88 8.95 -3.33
C ASP A 70 -2.52 8.38 -4.71
N ALA A 71 -2.64 7.07 -4.89
CA ALA A 71 -2.48 6.43 -6.19
C ALA A 71 -3.45 7.01 -7.24
N SER A 72 -4.70 7.31 -6.88
CA SER A 72 -5.69 7.90 -7.78
C SER A 72 -5.35 9.32 -8.26
N TYR A 73 -4.53 10.05 -7.49
CA TYR A 73 -4.05 11.37 -7.92
C TYR A 73 -2.88 11.29 -8.90
N VAL A 74 -2.07 10.24 -8.78
CA VAL A 74 -0.85 10.04 -9.59
C VAL A 74 -1.15 9.32 -10.90
N LEU A 75 -2.04 8.34 -10.89
CA LEU A 75 -2.41 7.51 -12.04
C LEU A 75 -3.51 8.17 -12.89
N ASN A 76 -3.43 8.00 -14.20
CA ASN A 76 -4.58 8.27 -15.06
C ASN A 76 -5.64 7.17 -14.91
N TYR A 77 -6.83 7.37 -15.50
CA TYR A 77 -7.94 6.42 -15.42
C TYR A 77 -7.54 5.00 -15.84
N TYR A 78 -6.83 4.87 -16.95
CA TYR A 78 -6.43 3.59 -17.51
C TYR A 78 -5.41 2.86 -16.61
N GLN A 79 -4.39 3.59 -16.14
CA GLN A 79 -3.41 3.05 -15.20
C GLN A 79 -4.07 2.64 -13.88
N TYR A 80 -4.99 3.45 -13.36
CA TYR A 80 -5.68 3.16 -12.10
C TYR A 80 -6.63 1.96 -12.23
N SER A 81 -7.32 1.80 -13.36
CA SER A 81 -8.13 0.61 -13.63
C SER A 81 -7.28 -0.67 -13.57
N ARG A 82 -6.14 -0.69 -14.25
CA ARG A 82 -5.19 -1.82 -14.20
C ARG A 82 -4.62 -2.05 -12.79
N PHE A 83 -4.34 -0.98 -12.06
CA PHE A 83 -3.91 -1.07 -10.66
C PHE A 83 -4.96 -1.77 -9.78
N MET A 84 -6.24 -1.46 -9.98
CA MET A 84 -7.34 -2.08 -9.23
C MET A 84 -7.58 -3.56 -9.59
N ASP A 85 -7.23 -3.96 -10.80
CA ASP A 85 -7.37 -5.35 -11.26
C ASP A 85 -6.29 -6.28 -10.69
N ALA A 86 -5.19 -5.72 -10.14
CA ALA A 86 -4.07 -6.48 -9.61
C ALA A 86 -4.04 -6.44 -8.07
N ASP A 87 -4.49 -7.50 -7.41
CA ASP A 87 -4.50 -7.61 -5.94
C ASP A 87 -3.12 -7.31 -5.32
N TYR A 88 -2.05 -7.75 -5.98
CA TYR A 88 -0.68 -7.51 -5.51
C TYR A 88 -0.26 -6.03 -5.60
N PHE A 89 -1.00 -5.19 -6.31
CA PHE A 89 -0.85 -3.73 -6.29
C PHE A 89 -1.86 -3.07 -5.36
N TYR A 90 -3.13 -3.41 -5.50
CA TYR A 90 -4.23 -2.75 -4.81
C TYR A 90 -4.31 -3.12 -3.32
N ARG A 91 -4.05 -4.39 -2.99
CA ARG A 91 -4.04 -4.95 -1.62
C ARG A 91 -2.74 -5.73 -1.39
N PRO A 92 -1.60 -5.02 -1.27
CA PRO A 92 -0.29 -5.65 -1.41
C PRO A 92 0.11 -6.57 -0.26
N ILE A 93 -0.47 -6.41 0.94
CA ILE A 93 -0.11 -7.17 2.14
C ILE A 93 -1.09 -8.32 2.38
N PHE A 94 -0.57 -9.50 2.74
CA PHE A 94 -1.36 -10.67 3.07
C PHE A 94 -0.68 -11.57 4.12
N ASN A 95 -1.43 -12.54 4.65
CA ASN A 95 -0.90 -13.57 5.54
C ASN A 95 -0.24 -14.69 4.74
N ALA A 96 1.04 -14.90 4.96
CA ALA A 96 1.81 -15.99 4.41
C ALA A 96 2.30 -16.91 5.54
N GLY A 97 1.54 -17.95 5.85
CA GLY A 97 1.93 -18.94 6.86
C GLY A 97 2.10 -18.38 8.28
N GLY A 98 1.20 -17.49 8.70
CA GLY A 98 1.23 -16.86 10.04
C GLY A 98 2.10 -15.61 10.15
N ARG A 99 2.70 -15.18 9.05
CA ARG A 99 3.45 -13.93 8.95
C ARG A 99 2.91 -13.08 7.81
N TRP A 100 2.94 -11.77 7.96
CA TRP A 100 2.57 -10.90 6.87
C TRP A 100 3.70 -10.76 5.83
N ASN A 101 3.32 -10.68 4.58
CA ASN A 101 4.25 -10.55 3.45
C ASN A 101 3.59 -9.74 2.33
N LEU A 102 4.35 -9.39 1.31
CA LEU A 102 3.85 -8.72 0.12
C LEU A 102 3.50 -9.73 -0.97
N ARG A 103 2.29 -9.62 -1.54
CA ARG A 103 1.82 -10.45 -2.67
C ARG A 103 2.76 -10.38 -3.87
N ILE A 104 3.38 -9.24 -4.10
CA ILE A 104 4.30 -9.03 -5.22
C ILE A 104 5.48 -10.01 -5.21
N TYR A 105 5.94 -10.45 -4.04
CA TYR A 105 7.01 -11.44 -3.92
C TYR A 105 6.58 -12.86 -4.28
N VAL A 106 5.28 -13.15 -4.24
CA VAL A 106 4.72 -14.42 -4.72
C VAL A 106 4.54 -14.37 -6.25
N THR A 107 4.08 -13.24 -6.75
CA THR A 107 3.83 -13.03 -8.18
C THR A 107 5.13 -13.02 -8.99
N TYR A 108 6.19 -12.42 -8.43
CA TYR A 108 7.50 -12.30 -9.07
C TYR A 108 8.57 -13.03 -8.25
N SER A 109 9.02 -14.19 -8.71
CA SER A 109 9.96 -15.06 -8.00
C SER A 109 11.41 -14.53 -7.99
N ASN A 110 11.82 -13.78 -8.99
CA ASN A 110 13.17 -13.21 -9.04
C ASN A 110 13.21 -11.86 -8.30
N HIS A 111 13.49 -11.90 -7.00
CA HIS A 111 13.51 -10.74 -6.14
C HIS A 111 14.78 -9.87 -6.27
N LYS A 112 15.75 -10.30 -7.05
CA LYS A 112 17.00 -9.55 -7.31
C LYS A 112 16.96 -8.74 -8.60
N PHE A 113 16.01 -9.04 -9.48
CA PHE A 113 15.86 -8.35 -10.75
C PHE A 113 15.04 -7.07 -10.58
N TYR A 114 15.42 -6.00 -11.26
CA TYR A 114 14.70 -4.74 -11.38
C TYR A 114 14.66 -4.32 -12.85
N TYR A 115 13.50 -3.82 -13.30
CA TYR A 115 13.31 -3.29 -14.64
C TYR A 115 13.95 -1.90 -14.80
N TYR A 116 14.00 -1.13 -13.70
CA TYR A 116 14.44 0.27 -13.69
C TYR A 116 15.51 0.52 -12.62
N ASP A 117 16.25 1.60 -12.79
CA ASP A 117 17.15 2.12 -11.78
C ASP A 117 16.38 2.49 -10.50
N ALA A 118 17.11 2.68 -9.39
CA ALA A 118 16.48 3.07 -8.15
C ALA A 118 15.78 4.43 -8.28
N PRO A 119 14.60 4.61 -7.62
CA PRO A 119 13.92 5.90 -7.59
C PRO A 119 14.82 7.02 -7.07
N ARG A 120 14.58 8.24 -7.52
CA ARG A 120 15.43 9.41 -7.22
C ARG A 120 15.76 9.59 -5.74
N HIS A 121 14.78 9.38 -4.86
CA HIS A 121 14.93 9.55 -3.41
C HIS A 121 15.04 8.22 -2.64
N TYR A 122 15.37 7.13 -3.31
CA TYR A 122 15.44 5.79 -2.70
C TYR A 122 16.22 5.72 -1.38
N LYS A 123 17.38 6.37 -1.32
CA LYS A 123 18.25 6.34 -0.12
C LYS A 123 17.92 7.45 0.90
N THR A 124 17.32 8.54 0.46
CA THR A 124 17.17 9.77 1.26
C THR A 124 15.78 10.00 1.81
N TYR A 125 14.73 9.53 1.14
CA TYR A 125 13.35 9.72 1.58
C TYR A 125 13.09 9.15 2.98
N ARG A 126 12.38 9.92 3.81
CA ARG A 126 12.10 9.60 5.22
C ARG A 126 10.61 9.73 5.58
N GLY A 127 9.73 9.93 4.62
CA GLY A 127 8.29 10.05 4.85
C GLY A 127 7.78 11.49 4.91
N GLU A 128 8.46 12.43 4.27
CA GLU A 128 8.15 13.86 4.30
C GLU A 128 6.80 14.19 3.65
N HIS A 129 6.33 13.35 2.73
CA HIS A 129 5.07 13.53 1.99
C HIS A 129 3.91 12.68 2.55
N GLY A 130 4.13 12.00 3.68
CA GLY A 130 3.13 11.14 4.32
C GLY A 130 1.87 11.89 4.77
N ARG A 131 0.75 11.19 4.85
CA ARG A 131 -0.57 11.73 5.24
C ARG A 131 -0.61 12.37 6.63
N ARG A 132 0.32 12.03 7.52
CA ARG A 132 0.47 12.71 8.81
C ARG A 132 0.78 14.21 8.70
N TYR A 133 1.36 14.62 7.56
CA TYR A 133 1.67 16.03 7.28
C TYR A 133 0.68 16.68 6.30
N TYR A 134 -0.02 15.87 5.51
CA TYR A 134 -0.90 16.29 4.41
C TYR A 134 -2.25 15.58 4.48
N SER A 135 -3.21 16.11 5.22
CA SER A 135 -4.53 15.46 5.43
C SER A 135 -5.28 15.18 4.12
N LYS A 136 -5.15 16.05 3.12
CA LYS A 136 -5.74 15.88 1.78
C LYS A 136 -4.82 15.14 0.79
N GLY A 137 -3.64 14.70 1.23
CA GLY A 137 -2.63 14.07 0.39
C GLY A 137 -1.73 15.08 -0.33
N TYR A 138 -0.42 14.87 -0.22
CA TYR A 138 0.60 15.67 -0.90
C TYR A 138 0.44 15.65 -2.43
N TYR A 139 -0.04 14.52 -2.98
CA TYR A 139 -0.10 14.28 -4.43
C TYR A 139 -1.36 14.85 -5.07
N SER A 140 -2.36 15.29 -4.30
CA SER A 140 -3.67 15.71 -4.82
C SER A 140 -3.62 16.90 -5.80
N GLY A 141 -2.59 17.75 -5.75
CA GLY A 141 -2.41 18.90 -6.64
C GLY A 141 -1.22 18.80 -7.59
N ARG A 142 -0.46 17.70 -7.57
CA ARG A 142 0.79 17.57 -8.33
C ARG A 142 0.59 17.15 -9.79
N TYR A 143 -0.53 16.54 -10.10
CA TYR A 143 -0.86 16.06 -11.44
C TYR A 143 -2.06 16.84 -11.98
N LYS A 144 -2.05 17.13 -13.29
CA LYS A 144 -3.20 17.74 -13.97
C LYS A 144 -4.42 16.83 -13.74
N LYS A 145 -5.60 17.45 -13.64
CA LYS A 145 -6.86 16.70 -13.63
C LYS A 145 -6.91 15.85 -14.90
N GLN A 146 -6.65 14.58 -14.76
CA GLN A 146 -6.88 13.58 -15.77
C GLN A 146 -8.27 13.01 -15.52
N ASP A 147 -8.84 12.30 -16.49
CA ASP A 147 -10.06 11.57 -16.28
C ASP A 147 -9.83 10.61 -15.10
N ARG A 148 -10.47 10.91 -13.98
CA ARG A 148 -10.27 10.16 -12.75
C ARG A 148 -11.05 8.86 -12.81
N TYR A 149 -10.51 7.81 -12.23
CA TYR A 149 -11.24 6.61 -11.95
C TYR A 149 -12.44 6.91 -11.03
N THR A 150 -13.64 6.50 -11.45
CA THR A 150 -14.90 6.75 -10.74
C THR A 150 -15.45 5.52 -10.03
N GLY A 151 -14.76 4.38 -10.14
CA GLY A 151 -15.14 3.14 -9.48
C GLY A 151 -14.87 3.17 -7.97
N ARG A 152 -15.00 2.02 -7.37
CA ARG A 152 -14.82 1.84 -5.93
C ARG A 152 -13.36 2.03 -5.54
N MET A 153 -13.11 2.87 -4.54
CA MET A 153 -11.78 3.23 -4.08
C MET A 153 -11.47 2.83 -2.64
N ARG A 154 -12.50 2.57 -1.81
CA ARG A 154 -12.34 2.35 -0.37
C ARG A 154 -12.71 0.93 0.03
N ILE A 155 -11.90 0.36 0.93
CA ILE A 155 -12.12 -0.95 1.55
C ILE A 155 -12.63 -0.79 2.98
N SER A 156 -12.09 0.17 3.75
CA SER A 156 -12.35 0.31 5.19
C SER A 156 -13.81 0.63 5.54
N GLY A 157 -14.51 1.33 4.68
CA GLY A 157 -15.94 1.70 4.89
C GLY A 157 -16.93 0.84 4.11
N SER A 158 -16.51 -0.27 3.53
CA SER A 158 -17.32 -1.02 2.59
C SER A 158 -17.91 -2.30 3.18
N ARG A 159 -19.01 -2.78 2.55
CA ARG A 159 -19.60 -4.10 2.87
C ARG A 159 -18.63 -5.27 2.67
N ASP A 160 -17.54 -5.08 1.92
CA ASP A 160 -16.51 -6.10 1.66
C ASP A 160 -15.36 -6.08 2.67
N PHE A 161 -15.40 -5.21 3.68
CA PHE A 161 -14.37 -5.15 4.71
C PHE A 161 -14.07 -6.53 5.32
N GLY A 162 -15.12 -7.24 5.78
CA GLY A 162 -14.97 -8.56 6.35
C GLY A 162 -14.45 -9.60 5.36
N ARG A 163 -14.86 -9.52 4.10
CA ARG A 163 -14.35 -10.39 3.03
C ARG A 163 -12.88 -10.09 2.74
N SER A 164 -12.50 -8.82 2.63
CA SER A 164 -11.11 -8.40 2.43
C SER A 164 -10.23 -8.87 3.57
N LEU A 165 -10.65 -8.70 4.81
CA LEU A 165 -9.94 -9.17 6.00
C LEU A 165 -9.68 -10.68 5.97
N LYS A 166 -10.72 -11.48 5.64
CA LYS A 166 -10.61 -12.92 5.55
C LYS A 166 -9.68 -13.35 4.42
N ASN A 167 -9.79 -12.71 3.26
CA ASN A 167 -8.96 -13.03 2.10
C ASN A 167 -7.50 -12.60 2.27
N ASP A 168 -7.26 -11.45 2.91
CA ASP A 168 -5.91 -10.94 3.12
C ASP A 168 -5.21 -11.64 4.29
N PHE A 169 -5.90 -11.84 5.41
CA PHE A 169 -5.26 -12.26 6.65
C PHE A 169 -5.80 -13.56 7.25
N GLY A 170 -6.98 -14.02 6.85
CA GLY A 170 -7.60 -15.23 7.41
C GLY A 170 -7.97 -15.11 8.89
N VAL A 171 -8.13 -13.88 9.40
CA VAL A 171 -8.43 -13.60 10.81
C VAL A 171 -9.84 -13.07 10.98
N ASN A 172 -10.38 -13.24 12.19
CA ASN A 172 -11.63 -12.60 12.63
C ASN A 172 -11.30 -11.40 13.53
N VAL A 173 -12.16 -10.40 13.48
CA VAL A 173 -12.05 -9.23 14.36
C VAL A 173 -12.32 -9.65 15.81
N ARG A 174 -11.45 -9.21 16.73
CA ARG A 174 -11.62 -9.34 18.18
C ARG A 174 -11.24 -8.06 18.89
N ASP A 175 -11.90 -7.79 20.00
CA ASP A 175 -11.52 -6.68 20.87
C ASP A 175 -10.33 -7.09 21.75
N ARG A 176 -9.47 -6.13 22.09
CA ARG A 176 -8.47 -6.34 23.17
C ARG A 176 -9.27 -6.56 24.45
N GLY A 177 -9.05 -7.68 25.15
CA GLY A 177 -9.65 -7.90 26.45
C GLY A 177 -9.40 -6.68 27.34
N ARG A 178 -10.46 -6.15 27.98
CA ARG A 178 -10.24 -5.25 29.10
C ARG A 178 -9.52 -6.08 30.16
N ASP A 179 -8.26 -5.78 30.39
CA ASP A 179 -7.59 -6.22 31.61
C ASP A 179 -8.36 -5.62 32.79
N ASN A 180 -9.28 -6.39 33.36
CA ASN A 180 -9.85 -6.12 34.65
C ASN A 180 -8.72 -6.27 35.67
N ARG A 181 -8.01 -5.17 35.94
CA ARG A 181 -7.23 -5.03 37.16
C ARG A 181 -8.11 -4.42 38.23
#